data_15560ab8052b6f065396c8a5b1618f99
#
_entry.id   15560ab8052b6f065396c8a5b1618f99
#
_cell.length_a   1.000
_cell.length_b   1.000
_cell.length_c   1.000
_cell.angle_alpha   90.00
_cell.angle_beta   90.00
_cell.angle_gamma   90.00
#
_symmetry.space_group_name_H-M   'P 1'
#
loop_
_entity.id
_entity.type
_entity.pdbx_description
1 polymer ?
#
loop_
_entity_poly.entity_id
_entity_poly.type
_entity_poly.pdbx_seq_one_letter_code
_entity_poly.pdbx_strand_id
1 'polypeptide(L)'
;MEEWLRTGAFIGSILTSIIATGASFVFWASKRSRRVRLEQYLKAKKEKSPNELFSVTRLMADLGMTEAEIFSASVASRHVARWVRKDRQTGFAAEVLFQYRETRGARKGISNEPSVFTSQDSLHDADEGA
;
A
#
# COMPACT_ATOMS: atom_id res chain seq x y z
N MET A 1 27.83 -31.68 -38.56
CA MET A 1 27.78 -31.62 -37.07
C MET A 1 27.77 -30.20 -36.50
N GLU A 2 28.30 -29.23 -37.14
CA GLU A 2 28.31 -27.86 -36.61
C GLU A 2 26.96 -27.14 -36.68
N GLU A 3 26.08 -27.49 -37.59
CA GLU A 3 24.76 -26.86 -37.70
C GLU A 3 23.81 -27.20 -36.57
N TRP A 4 23.93 -28.38 -35.97
CA TRP A 4 23.10 -28.81 -34.84
C TRP A 4 23.43 -28.04 -33.55
N LEU A 5 24.70 -27.71 -33.33
CA LEU A 5 25.15 -26.91 -32.21
C LEU A 5 24.68 -25.46 -32.28
N ARG A 6 24.67 -24.88 -33.50
CA ARG A 6 24.13 -23.53 -33.72
C ARG A 6 22.63 -23.46 -33.46
N THR A 7 21.87 -24.43 -33.95
CA THR A 7 20.43 -24.49 -33.77
C THR A 7 20.06 -24.71 -32.30
N GLY A 8 20.78 -25.58 -31.58
CA GLY A 8 20.55 -25.82 -30.16
C GLY A 8 20.83 -24.60 -29.29
N ALA A 9 21.88 -23.84 -29.57
CA ALA A 9 22.20 -22.60 -28.85
C ALA A 9 21.13 -21.51 -29.07
N PHE A 10 20.59 -21.42 -30.27
CA PHE A 10 19.53 -20.46 -30.61
C PHE A 10 18.21 -20.77 -29.90
N ILE A 11 17.81 -22.03 -29.83
CA ILE A 11 16.61 -22.46 -29.14
C ILE A 11 16.74 -22.27 -27.63
N GLY A 12 17.90 -22.53 -27.06
CA GLY A 12 18.17 -22.31 -25.64
C GLY A 12 18.04 -20.84 -25.24
N SER A 13 18.57 -19.91 -26.04
CA SER A 13 18.47 -18.50 -25.74
C SER A 13 17.06 -17.94 -25.84
N ILE A 14 16.26 -18.40 -26.79
CA ILE A 14 14.85 -18.00 -26.94
C ILE A 14 14.03 -18.49 -25.74
N LEU A 15 14.20 -19.74 -25.32
CA LEU A 15 13.48 -20.30 -24.16
C LEU A 15 13.81 -19.53 -22.88
N THR A 16 15.06 -19.20 -22.64
CA THR A 16 15.48 -18.42 -21.46
C THR A 16 14.86 -17.03 -21.46
N SER A 17 14.78 -16.39 -22.59
CA SER A 17 14.17 -15.06 -22.73
C SER A 17 12.66 -15.08 -22.45
N ILE A 18 11.96 -16.11 -22.91
CA ILE A 18 10.51 -16.27 -22.67
C ILE A 18 10.22 -16.48 -21.18
N ILE A 19 11.00 -17.31 -20.51
CA ILE A 19 10.84 -17.60 -19.08
C ILE A 19 11.10 -16.32 -18.25
N ALA A 20 12.15 -15.58 -18.52
CA ALA A 20 12.46 -14.35 -17.81
C ALA A 20 11.38 -13.28 -18.00
N THR A 21 10.86 -13.12 -19.21
CA THR A 21 9.78 -12.18 -19.51
C THR A 21 8.47 -12.58 -18.83
N GLY A 22 8.14 -13.86 -18.85
CA GLY A 22 6.94 -14.38 -18.19
C GLY A 22 6.96 -14.18 -16.67
N ALA A 23 8.07 -14.48 -16.02
CA ALA A 23 8.25 -14.25 -14.58
C ALA A 23 8.10 -12.77 -14.18
N SER A 24 8.67 -11.86 -14.96
CA SER A 24 8.55 -10.43 -14.74
C SER A 24 7.10 -9.94 -14.90
N PHE A 25 6.38 -10.45 -15.87
CA PHE A 25 4.97 -10.11 -16.09
C PHE A 25 4.06 -10.59 -14.95
N VAL A 26 4.24 -11.82 -14.48
CA VAL A 26 3.49 -12.36 -13.35
C VAL A 26 3.74 -11.55 -12.08
N PHE A 27 4.98 -11.18 -11.82
CA PHE A 27 5.35 -10.36 -10.68
C PHE A 27 4.71 -8.96 -10.74
N TRP A 28 4.75 -8.32 -11.90
CA TRP A 28 4.11 -7.02 -12.10
C TRP A 28 2.58 -7.09 -11.97
N ALA A 29 1.94 -8.09 -12.57
CA ALA A 29 0.50 -8.31 -12.46
C ALA A 29 0.08 -8.57 -11.00
N SER A 30 0.86 -9.32 -10.24
CA SER A 30 0.63 -9.58 -8.82
C SER A 30 0.68 -8.29 -7.99
N LYS A 31 1.67 -7.43 -8.20
CA LYS A 31 1.76 -6.12 -7.53
C LYS A 31 0.56 -5.23 -7.86
N ARG A 32 0.16 -5.17 -9.11
CA ARG A 32 -1.00 -4.39 -9.54
C ARG A 32 -2.30 -4.91 -8.92
N SER A 33 -2.46 -6.21 -8.86
CA SER A 33 -3.64 -6.84 -8.24
C SER A 33 -3.77 -6.50 -6.76
N ARG A 34 -2.67 -6.52 -6.01
CA ARG A 34 -2.64 -6.17 -4.59
C ARG A 34 -3.01 -4.70 -4.36
N ARG A 35 -2.47 -3.80 -5.18
CA ARG A 35 -2.81 -2.38 -5.13
C ARG A 35 -4.27 -2.13 -5.39
N VAL A 36 -4.82 -2.70 -6.45
CA VAL A 36 -6.24 -2.56 -6.81
C VAL A 36 -7.14 -3.11 -5.71
N ARG A 37 -6.80 -4.25 -5.13
CA ARG A 37 -7.56 -4.85 -4.02
C ARG A 37 -7.59 -3.93 -2.79
N LEU A 38 -6.47 -3.36 -2.42
CA LEU A 38 -6.38 -2.41 -1.31
C LEU A 38 -7.21 -1.15 -1.59
N GLU A 39 -7.08 -0.57 -2.77
CA GLU A 39 -7.84 0.61 -3.19
C GLU A 39 -9.36 0.35 -3.17
N GLN A 40 -9.81 -0.76 -3.72
CA GLN A 40 -11.23 -1.12 -3.74
C GLN A 40 -11.79 -1.34 -2.33
N TYR A 41 -11.04 -2.02 -1.47
CA TYR A 41 -11.44 -2.23 -0.08
C TYR A 41 -11.59 -0.91 0.66
N LEU A 42 -10.61 -0.04 0.59
CA LEU A 42 -10.63 1.26 1.27
C LEU A 42 -11.71 2.18 0.69
N LYS A 43 -11.92 2.15 -0.61
CA LYS A 43 -13.00 2.91 -1.26
C LYS A 43 -14.38 2.47 -0.79
N ALA A 44 -14.63 1.17 -0.76
CA ALA A 44 -15.90 0.62 -0.28
C ALA A 44 -16.16 0.96 1.19
N LYS A 45 -15.13 0.94 2.03
CA LYS A 45 -15.24 1.32 3.44
C LYS A 45 -15.45 2.83 3.62
N LYS A 46 -14.84 3.65 2.77
CA LYS A 46 -15.04 5.11 2.80
C LYS A 46 -16.50 5.50 2.50
N GLU A 47 -17.16 4.80 1.61
CA GLU A 47 -18.58 5.02 1.32
C GLU A 47 -19.48 4.79 2.54
N LYS A 48 -19.11 3.83 3.39
CA LYS A 48 -19.83 3.52 4.64
C LYS A 48 -19.46 4.44 5.80
N SER A 49 -18.17 4.78 5.91
CA SER A 49 -17.60 5.55 7.02
C SER A 49 -16.49 6.48 6.50
N PRO A 50 -16.83 7.72 6.07
CA PRO A 50 -15.88 8.60 5.37
C PRO A 50 -14.67 9.03 6.19
N ASN A 51 -14.76 9.03 7.52
CA ASN A 51 -13.71 9.48 8.43
C ASN A 51 -12.95 8.33 9.13
N GLU A 52 -13.24 7.09 8.77
CA GLU A 52 -12.61 5.94 9.40
C GLU A 52 -11.18 5.73 8.88
N LEU A 53 -10.26 5.54 9.83
CA LEU A 53 -8.88 5.18 9.56
C LEU A 53 -8.66 3.69 9.85
N PHE A 54 -7.91 3.03 8.96
CA PHE A 54 -7.68 1.59 9.06
C PHE A 54 -6.25 1.29 9.48
N SER A 55 -6.09 0.48 10.52
CA SER A 55 -4.78 -0.01 10.95
C SER A 55 -4.23 -1.08 10.02
N VAL A 56 -2.90 -1.23 10.00
CA VAL A 56 -2.23 -2.31 9.25
C VAL A 56 -2.77 -3.68 9.66
N THR A 57 -2.92 -3.92 10.95
CA THR A 57 -3.40 -5.21 11.49
C THR A 57 -4.80 -5.54 10.97
N ARG A 58 -5.69 -4.57 10.93
CA ARG A 58 -7.05 -4.76 10.40
C ARG A 58 -7.03 -5.06 8.91
N LEU A 59 -6.20 -4.35 8.14
CA LEU A 59 -6.05 -4.60 6.69
C LEU A 59 -5.44 -5.97 6.42
N MET A 60 -4.48 -6.42 7.21
CA MET A 60 -3.91 -7.76 7.12
C MET A 60 -4.98 -8.84 7.33
N ALA A 61 -5.82 -8.67 8.35
CA ALA A 61 -6.88 -9.62 8.65
C ALA A 61 -7.96 -9.67 7.57
N ASP A 62 -8.39 -8.52 7.05
CA ASP A 62 -9.49 -8.43 6.09
C ASP A 62 -9.06 -8.77 4.66
N LEU A 63 -7.85 -8.42 4.26
CA LEU A 63 -7.33 -8.64 2.91
C LEU A 63 -6.48 -9.90 2.76
N GLY A 64 -6.04 -10.49 3.85
CA GLY A 64 -5.12 -11.63 3.83
C GLY A 64 -3.75 -11.29 3.23
N MET A 65 -3.31 -10.04 3.35
CA MET A 65 -2.02 -9.54 2.87
C MET A 65 -1.04 -9.41 4.02
N THR A 66 0.25 -9.53 3.72
CA THR A 66 1.30 -9.25 4.69
C THR A 66 1.48 -7.74 4.90
N GLU A 67 2.08 -7.34 6.01
CA GLU A 67 2.40 -5.93 6.29
C GLU A 67 3.23 -5.29 5.17
N ALA A 68 4.28 -5.98 4.70
CA ALA A 68 5.12 -5.51 3.59
C ALA A 68 4.33 -5.31 2.29
N GLU A 69 3.40 -6.20 1.99
CA GLU A 69 2.52 -6.10 0.82
C GLU A 69 1.58 -4.90 0.92
N ILE A 70 1.00 -4.65 2.09
CA ILE A 70 0.13 -3.49 2.34
C ILE A 70 0.91 -2.19 2.19
N PHE A 71 2.10 -2.07 2.79
CA PHE A 71 2.94 -0.89 2.63
C PHE A 71 3.36 -0.67 1.19
N SER A 72 3.81 -1.70 0.49
CA SER A 72 4.18 -1.64 -0.92
C SER A 72 3.01 -1.19 -1.79
N ALA A 73 1.83 -1.74 -1.59
CA ALA A 73 0.62 -1.35 -2.30
C ALA A 73 0.21 0.10 -2.01
N SER A 74 0.31 0.55 -0.77
CA SER A 74 -0.02 1.92 -0.36
C SER A 74 0.92 2.95 -0.98
N VAL A 75 2.21 2.65 -1.08
CA VAL A 75 3.21 3.51 -1.73
C VAL A 75 2.96 3.62 -3.23
N ALA A 76 2.59 2.51 -3.87
CA ALA A 76 2.29 2.47 -5.30
C ALA A 76 0.96 3.14 -5.65
N SER A 77 0.04 3.30 -4.70
CA SER A 77 -1.28 3.90 -4.90
C SER A 77 -1.24 5.41 -4.69
N ARG A 78 -1.92 6.13 -5.57
CA ARG A 78 -2.14 7.58 -5.44
C ARG A 78 -3.40 7.92 -4.61
N HIS A 79 -4.23 6.93 -4.35
CA HIS A 79 -5.52 7.07 -3.67
C HIS A 79 -5.48 6.70 -2.19
N VAL A 80 -4.36 6.18 -1.71
CA VAL A 80 -4.20 5.77 -0.31
C VAL A 80 -3.36 6.79 0.44
N ALA A 81 -3.96 7.44 1.43
CA ALA A 81 -3.27 8.31 2.38
C ALA A 81 -2.78 7.50 3.57
N ARG A 82 -1.59 7.80 4.05
CA ARG A 82 -0.98 7.19 5.23
C ARG A 82 -0.87 8.21 6.34
N TRP A 83 -1.25 7.80 7.52
CA TRP A 83 -1.22 8.63 8.72
C TRP A 83 -0.40 7.93 9.80
N VAL A 84 0.42 8.66 10.51
CA VAL A 84 1.21 8.11 11.61
C VAL A 84 0.63 8.63 12.93
N ARG A 85 0.22 7.69 13.78
CA ARG A 85 -0.19 7.97 15.15
C ARG A 85 1.03 7.95 16.05
N LYS A 86 1.33 9.05 16.72
CA LYS A 86 2.41 9.12 17.70
C LYS A 86 1.89 8.77 19.10
N ASP A 87 2.72 8.03 19.83
CA ASP A 87 2.50 7.83 21.26
C ASP A 87 2.90 9.10 22.03
N ARG A 88 2.01 9.58 22.90
CA ARG A 88 2.26 10.78 23.70
C ARG A 88 3.38 10.58 24.72
N GLN A 89 3.55 9.38 25.25
CA GLN A 89 4.53 9.11 26.30
C GLN A 89 5.95 9.01 25.76
N THR A 90 6.13 8.34 24.63
CA THR A 90 7.44 8.07 24.05
C THR A 90 7.82 9.03 22.92
N GLY A 91 6.84 9.69 22.30
CA GLY A 91 7.04 10.54 21.10
C GLY A 91 7.34 9.76 19.83
N PHE A 92 7.39 8.43 19.89
CA PHE A 92 7.62 7.56 18.73
C PHE A 92 6.32 7.23 18.00
N ALA A 93 6.45 6.80 16.75
CA ALA A 93 5.34 6.31 15.97
C ALA A 93 4.79 5.01 16.58
N ALA A 94 3.54 5.03 17.03
CA ALA A 94 2.88 3.87 17.60
C ALA A 94 2.19 3.02 16.54
N GLU A 95 1.56 3.65 15.56
CA GLU A 95 0.75 2.97 14.55
C GLU A 95 0.68 3.75 13.25
N VAL A 96 0.62 3.04 12.14
CA VAL A 96 0.34 3.60 10.82
C VAL A 96 -1.09 3.29 10.43
N LEU A 97 -1.82 4.31 10.01
CA LEU A 97 -3.22 4.23 9.62
C LEU A 97 -3.36 4.55 8.13
N PHE A 98 -4.32 3.92 7.48
CA PHE A 98 -4.59 4.07 6.06
C PHE A 98 -6.01 4.59 5.82
N GLN A 99 -6.14 5.45 4.82
CA GLN A 99 -7.41 6.00 4.39
C GLN A 99 -7.45 6.16 2.87
N TYR A 100 -8.62 5.92 2.28
CA TYR A 100 -8.82 6.22 0.87
C TYR A 100 -9.01 7.73 0.66
N ARG A 101 -8.28 8.27 -0.29
CA ARG A 101 -8.37 9.69 -0.66
C ARG A 101 -8.66 9.80 -2.15
N GLU A 102 -9.74 10.46 -2.49
CA GLU A 102 -9.98 10.83 -3.86
C GLU A 102 -8.98 11.91 -4.30
N THR A 103 -8.27 11.64 -5.39
CA THR A 103 -7.44 12.66 -6.03
C THR A 103 -8.32 13.69 -6.70
N ARG A 104 -8.73 14.68 -5.97
CA ARG A 104 -9.25 15.90 -6.56
C ARG A 104 -8.08 16.71 -7.13
N GLY A 105 -7.90 16.63 -8.45
CA GLY A 105 -6.98 17.49 -9.21
C GLY A 105 -5.54 17.38 -8.76
N ALA A 106 -4.62 17.29 -9.70
CA ALA A 106 -3.18 17.30 -9.46
C ALA A 106 -2.80 18.47 -8.54
N ARG A 107 -2.83 18.28 -7.23
CA ARG A 107 -2.20 19.22 -6.32
C ARG A 107 -0.71 19.02 -6.38
N LYS A 108 -0.08 19.91 -7.09
CA LYS A 108 1.33 20.25 -6.98
C LYS A 108 1.75 20.15 -5.51
N GLY A 109 2.67 19.25 -5.18
CA GLY A 109 3.40 19.30 -3.93
C GLY A 109 2.79 18.53 -2.75
N ILE A 110 2.35 17.29 -2.96
CA ILE A 110 2.22 16.37 -1.83
C ILE A 110 3.59 15.73 -1.65
N SER A 111 4.35 16.25 -0.69
CA SER A 111 5.47 15.52 -0.13
C SER A 111 4.97 14.14 0.30
N ASN A 112 5.72 13.10 -0.02
CA ASN A 112 5.45 11.72 0.43
C ASN A 112 5.67 11.56 1.96
N GLU A 113 5.67 12.66 2.68
CA GLU A 113 5.78 12.63 4.12
C GLU A 113 4.45 12.19 4.75
N PRO A 114 4.48 11.20 5.62
CA PRO A 114 3.31 10.79 6.37
C PRO A 114 2.84 11.98 7.23
N SER A 115 1.62 12.40 7.01
CA SER A 115 1.01 13.42 7.85
C SER A 115 0.94 12.92 9.29
N VAL A 116 1.53 13.66 10.19
CA VAL A 116 1.52 13.32 11.61
C VAL A 116 0.18 13.76 12.19
N PHE A 117 -0.67 12.80 12.51
CA PHE A 117 -1.88 13.06 13.28
C PHE A 117 -1.56 12.97 14.77
N THR A 118 -1.59 14.09 15.46
CA THR A 118 -1.50 14.12 16.91
C THR A 118 -2.92 14.11 17.44
N SER A 119 -3.34 13.01 18.09
CA SER A 119 -4.65 12.96 18.76
C SER A 119 -4.64 13.89 19.97
N GLN A 120 -4.98 15.14 19.77
CA GLN A 120 -4.94 16.15 20.80
C GLN A 120 -6.32 16.49 21.41
N ASP A 121 -7.40 15.96 20.84
CA ASP A 121 -8.74 16.51 21.13
C ASP A 121 -9.65 15.70 22.06
N SER A 122 -9.17 14.67 22.77
CA SER A 122 -10.10 13.89 23.60
C SER A 122 -9.92 13.96 25.11
N LEU A 123 -9.15 14.89 25.65
CA LEU A 123 -8.91 14.98 27.10
C LEU A 123 -9.19 16.35 27.73
N HIS A 124 -9.96 17.21 27.06
CA HIS A 124 -10.23 18.55 27.66
C HIS A 124 -11.62 18.68 28.30
N ASP A 125 -12.47 17.67 28.22
CA ASP A 125 -13.85 17.75 28.75
C ASP A 125 -14.13 16.94 30.02
N ALA A 126 -13.10 16.51 30.76
CA ALA A 126 -13.33 15.67 31.94
C ALA A 126 -12.98 16.31 33.27
N ASP A 127 -12.70 17.63 33.37
CA ASP A 127 -12.31 18.26 34.62
C ASP A 127 -12.96 19.63 34.91
N GLU A 128 -14.21 19.80 34.52
CA GLU A 128 -15.05 20.87 35.07
C GLU A 128 -16.40 20.30 35.54
N GLY A 129 -16.38 19.65 36.68
CA GLY A 129 -17.60 19.10 37.29
C GLY A 129 -17.40 18.61 38.69
N ALA A 130 -16.79 19.42 39.53
CA ALA A 130 -16.84 19.23 40.98
C ALA A 130 -17.00 20.57 41.70
#